data_1737a697c5b3603e14295f19a30f5f33
#
_entry.id   1737a697c5b3603e14295f19a30f5f33
#
_cell.length_a   1.000
_cell.length_b   1.000
_cell.length_c   1.000
_cell.angle_alpha   90.00
_cell.angle_beta   90.00
_cell.angle_gamma   90.00
#
_symmetry.space_group_name_H-M   'P 1'
#
loop_
_entity.id
_entity.type
_entity.pdbx_description
1 polymer ?
#
loop_
_entity_poly.entity_id
_entity_poly.type
_entity_poly.pdbx_seq_one_letter_code
_entity_poly.pdbx_strand_id
1 'polypeptide(L)'
;KFSPFLLSIALFSASVAMAQHKFVNTPPEVNPMPMKPEMTEIWEPEVKVITPAKTLGNAPSDAIILFNSKNLDQWVSQKDVNQPAGWKIVDKDYLEVVPGSGAIQTKMAFGDCQLHLEWSAPDIVLDGGQARGNSGVFFQNRYELQVLDSYNNRTYSNGQAGSIYKDHPPLVNAVKTPLEWNAYDVVYTAPRFKADGRIDAPARITVFLNGVLVQN
;
A
#
# COMPACT_ATOMS: atom_id res chain seq x y z
N LYS A 1 24.94 57.26 52.49
CA LYS A 1 25.96 56.43 51.87
C LYS A 1 25.34 55.03 51.67
N PHE A 2 24.87 54.73 50.47
CA PHE A 2 24.38 53.40 50.10
C PHE A 2 25.48 52.64 49.33
N SER A 3 25.83 51.50 49.82
CA SER A 3 26.77 50.59 49.18
C SER A 3 26.01 49.70 48.17
N PRO A 4 26.44 49.52 46.91
CA PRO A 4 25.78 48.63 45.99
C PRO A 4 26.27 47.19 46.22
N PHE A 5 25.36 46.27 46.46
CA PHE A 5 25.57 44.82 46.44
C PHE A 5 25.71 44.38 44.98
N LEU A 6 26.86 43.90 44.58
CA LEU A 6 27.08 43.22 43.32
C LEU A 6 26.65 41.75 43.47
N LEU A 7 25.54 41.39 42.79
CA LEU A 7 25.08 40.00 42.67
C LEU A 7 25.80 39.34 41.49
N SER A 8 26.76 38.50 41.76
CA SER A 8 27.44 37.69 40.72
C SER A 8 26.55 36.49 40.37
N ILE A 9 25.93 36.51 39.19
CA ILE A 9 25.22 35.34 38.64
C ILE A 9 26.27 34.44 37.98
N ALA A 10 26.57 33.29 38.58
CA ALA A 10 27.35 32.23 37.96
C ALA A 10 26.46 31.46 36.99
N LEU A 11 26.66 31.62 35.68
CA LEU A 11 26.06 30.77 34.64
C LEU A 11 26.75 29.40 34.64
N PHE A 12 26.09 28.39 35.19
CA PHE A 12 26.47 26.98 34.99
C PHE A 12 26.02 26.56 33.58
N SER A 13 26.93 26.51 32.65
CA SER A 13 26.69 25.83 31.36
C SER A 13 26.80 24.31 31.57
N ALA A 14 25.64 23.64 31.69
CA ALA A 14 25.61 22.21 31.65
C ALA A 14 25.79 21.75 30.19
N SER A 15 27.00 21.29 29.85
CA SER A 15 27.26 20.63 28.57
C SER A 15 26.60 19.24 28.59
N VAL A 16 25.45 19.09 27.93
CA VAL A 16 24.86 17.77 27.68
C VAL A 16 25.73 17.09 26.65
N ALA A 17 26.60 16.19 27.07
CA ALA A 17 27.32 15.27 26.18
C ALA A 17 26.32 14.28 25.60
N MET A 18 25.83 14.55 24.39
CA MET A 18 25.08 13.55 23.60
C MET A 18 26.06 12.44 23.26
N ALA A 19 25.91 11.30 23.88
CA ALA A 19 26.58 10.09 23.47
C ALA A 19 26.09 9.70 22.08
N GLN A 20 26.87 10.05 21.06
CA GLN A 20 26.62 9.53 19.70
C GLN A 20 26.88 8.04 19.72
N HIS A 21 25.81 7.24 19.73
CA HIS A 21 25.92 5.83 19.40
C HIS A 21 26.44 5.74 17.95
N LYS A 22 27.74 5.45 17.81
CA LYS A 22 28.26 5.01 16.53
C LYS A 22 27.64 3.67 16.21
N PHE A 23 26.68 3.65 15.31
CA PHE A 23 26.27 2.41 14.65
C PHE A 23 27.48 1.89 13.90
N VAL A 24 28.08 0.83 14.39
CA VAL A 24 29.11 0.08 13.66
C VAL A 24 28.38 -0.74 12.62
N ASN A 25 28.24 -0.19 11.42
CA ASN A 25 27.66 -0.87 10.25
C ASN A 25 28.59 -1.90 9.61
N THR A 26 29.73 -2.20 10.23
CA THR A 26 30.60 -3.28 9.79
C THR A 26 30.20 -4.55 10.51
N PRO A 27 29.77 -5.60 9.80
CA PRO A 27 29.63 -6.91 10.40
C PRO A 27 30.93 -7.30 11.09
N PRO A 28 30.88 -8.06 12.19
CA PRO A 28 32.11 -8.57 12.82
C PRO A 28 32.92 -9.31 11.75
N GLU A 29 34.22 -9.08 11.73
CA GLU A 29 35.15 -9.72 10.82
C GLU A 29 35.09 -11.23 11.06
N VAL A 30 34.25 -11.91 10.30
CA VAL A 30 34.18 -13.37 10.30
C VAL A 30 35.34 -13.82 9.47
N ASN A 31 36.26 -14.55 10.07
CA ASN A 31 37.38 -15.18 9.38
C ASN A 31 36.79 -16.02 8.23
N PRO A 32 36.95 -15.62 6.96
CA PRO A 32 36.24 -16.28 5.89
C PRO A 32 36.77 -17.69 5.70
N MET A 33 35.99 -18.69 6.07
CA MET A 33 36.27 -20.02 5.51
C MET A 33 36.24 -19.88 3.97
N PRO A 34 37.20 -20.49 3.26
CA PRO A 34 37.22 -20.47 1.82
C PRO A 34 35.99 -21.21 1.31
N MET A 35 34.92 -20.44 1.10
CA MET A 35 33.66 -20.96 0.55
C MET A 35 33.83 -21.20 -0.94
N LYS A 36 33.50 -22.41 -1.37
CA LYS A 36 33.38 -22.72 -2.79
C LYS A 36 31.98 -22.31 -3.25
N PRO A 37 31.79 -21.81 -4.49
CA PRO A 37 30.49 -21.43 -5.03
C PRO A 37 29.43 -22.51 -4.85
N GLU A 38 29.77 -23.77 -5.05
CA GLU A 38 28.89 -24.93 -4.99
C GLU A 38 28.28 -25.17 -3.59
N MET A 39 28.90 -24.64 -2.52
CA MET A 39 28.38 -24.79 -1.15
C MET A 39 27.11 -24.00 -0.87
N THR A 40 26.77 -23.02 -1.72
CA THR A 40 25.60 -22.16 -1.61
C THR A 40 24.57 -22.41 -2.74
N GLU A 41 24.85 -23.31 -3.67
CA GLU A 41 23.96 -23.65 -4.76
C GLU A 41 22.78 -24.49 -4.24
N ILE A 42 21.57 -24.04 -4.54
CA ILE A 42 20.34 -24.74 -4.22
C ILE A 42 19.64 -25.07 -5.56
N TRP A 43 19.61 -26.33 -5.90
CA TRP A 43 19.05 -26.81 -7.19
C TRP A 43 17.56 -27.15 -7.09
N GLU A 44 17.04 -27.41 -5.91
CA GLU A 44 15.65 -27.76 -5.67
C GLU A 44 15.00 -26.83 -4.62
N PRO A 45 13.73 -26.42 -4.80
CA PRO A 45 12.85 -26.74 -5.92
C PRO A 45 13.24 -25.99 -7.19
N GLU A 46 13.01 -26.60 -8.36
CA GLU A 46 13.20 -25.92 -9.65
C GLU A 46 12.28 -24.71 -9.76
N VAL A 47 12.81 -23.58 -10.26
CA VAL A 47 12.05 -22.35 -10.38
C VAL A 47 10.98 -22.48 -11.48
N LYS A 48 9.72 -22.23 -11.09
CA LYS A 48 8.59 -22.27 -12.03
C LYS A 48 8.75 -21.22 -13.14
N VAL A 49 8.61 -21.64 -14.39
CA VAL A 49 8.64 -20.74 -15.55
C VAL A 49 7.27 -20.10 -15.76
N ILE A 50 7.24 -18.78 -15.77
CA ILE A 50 6.05 -17.96 -16.05
C ILE A 50 6.33 -17.15 -17.33
N THR A 51 5.36 -17.07 -18.24
CA THR A 51 5.44 -16.19 -19.38
C THR A 51 5.08 -14.76 -18.94
N PRO A 52 6.00 -13.81 -18.99
CA PRO A 52 5.69 -12.43 -18.63
C PRO A 52 4.71 -11.80 -19.63
N ALA A 53 4.06 -10.72 -19.23
CA ALA A 53 3.20 -9.96 -20.11
C ALA A 53 3.97 -9.41 -21.31
N LYS A 54 3.33 -9.40 -22.48
CA LYS A 54 3.97 -8.88 -23.72
C LYS A 54 4.18 -7.37 -23.69
N THR A 55 3.31 -6.67 -23.00
CA THR A 55 3.35 -5.21 -22.79
C THR A 55 3.14 -4.90 -21.32
N LEU A 56 3.74 -3.81 -20.85
CA LEU A 56 3.54 -3.34 -19.47
C LEU A 56 2.03 -3.09 -19.20
N GLY A 57 1.59 -3.44 -18.01
CA GLY A 57 0.18 -3.36 -17.61
C GLY A 57 -0.68 -4.58 -17.98
N ASN A 58 -0.22 -5.46 -18.87
CA ASN A 58 -0.93 -6.70 -19.17
C ASN A 58 -0.59 -7.80 -18.15
N ALA A 59 -1.49 -8.78 -18.06
CA ALA A 59 -1.37 -9.88 -17.12
C ALA A 59 -0.32 -10.91 -17.57
N PRO A 60 0.54 -11.43 -16.66
CA PRO A 60 1.38 -12.60 -16.91
C PRO A 60 0.54 -13.88 -16.99
N SER A 61 1.16 -14.99 -17.42
CA SER A 61 0.44 -16.24 -17.70
C SER A 61 -0.20 -16.92 -16.47
N ASP A 62 0.22 -16.59 -15.29
CA ASP A 62 -0.30 -17.12 -14.01
C ASP A 62 -1.24 -16.18 -13.28
N ALA A 63 -1.58 -15.03 -13.87
CA ALA A 63 -2.49 -14.08 -13.26
C ALA A 63 -3.95 -14.59 -13.27
N ILE A 64 -4.63 -14.34 -12.17
CA ILE A 64 -6.09 -14.49 -12.05
C ILE A 64 -6.73 -13.19 -12.52
N ILE A 65 -7.45 -13.23 -13.64
CA ILE A 65 -8.11 -12.06 -14.19
C ILE A 65 -9.42 -11.81 -13.44
N LEU A 66 -9.45 -10.78 -12.62
CA LEU A 66 -10.63 -10.41 -11.85
C LEU A 66 -11.65 -9.62 -12.66
N PHE A 67 -11.20 -8.88 -13.68
CA PHE A 67 -12.06 -8.18 -14.62
C PHE A 67 -11.47 -8.26 -16.04
N ASN A 68 -12.29 -8.65 -17.00
CA ASN A 68 -11.89 -8.91 -18.39
C ASN A 68 -12.67 -8.03 -19.39
N SER A 69 -13.24 -6.94 -18.96
CA SER A 69 -14.08 -6.01 -19.74
C SER A 69 -15.39 -6.61 -20.29
N LYS A 70 -15.73 -7.86 -19.95
CA LYS A 70 -16.92 -8.56 -20.50
C LYS A 70 -18.01 -8.79 -19.46
N ASN A 71 -17.63 -9.15 -18.24
CA ASN A 71 -18.58 -9.50 -17.18
C ASN A 71 -17.99 -9.27 -15.79
N LEU A 72 -18.84 -9.41 -14.78
CA LEU A 72 -18.50 -9.35 -13.35
C LEU A 72 -18.53 -10.72 -12.69
N ASP A 73 -18.27 -11.79 -13.44
CA ASP A 73 -18.40 -13.17 -12.96
C ASP A 73 -17.52 -13.50 -11.75
N GLN A 74 -16.42 -12.74 -11.55
CA GLN A 74 -15.54 -12.88 -10.40
C GLN A 74 -16.00 -12.09 -9.16
N TRP A 75 -17.11 -11.32 -9.28
CA TRP A 75 -17.53 -10.35 -8.28
C TRP A 75 -18.95 -10.61 -7.79
N VAL A 76 -19.21 -10.26 -6.54
CA VAL A 76 -20.55 -10.23 -5.92
C VAL A 76 -20.72 -8.94 -5.12
N SER A 77 -21.95 -8.65 -4.71
CA SER A 77 -22.22 -7.60 -3.74
C SER A 77 -21.51 -7.93 -2.41
N GLN A 78 -20.80 -6.97 -1.85
CA GLN A 78 -20.17 -7.13 -0.53
C GLN A 78 -21.22 -7.25 0.59
N LYS A 79 -22.38 -6.59 0.43
CA LYS A 79 -23.47 -6.62 1.42
C LYS A 79 -24.21 -7.96 1.47
N ASP A 80 -24.37 -8.61 0.33
CA ASP A 80 -25.02 -9.92 0.20
C ASP A 80 -24.33 -10.71 -0.92
N VAL A 81 -23.54 -11.69 -0.54
CA VAL A 81 -22.74 -12.52 -1.46
C VAL A 81 -23.58 -13.36 -2.44
N ASN A 82 -24.89 -13.50 -2.18
CA ASN A 82 -25.81 -14.16 -3.10
C ASN A 82 -26.34 -13.22 -4.18
N GLN A 83 -26.04 -11.95 -4.10
CA GLN A 83 -26.43 -10.95 -5.10
C GLN A 83 -25.26 -10.62 -6.02
N PRO A 84 -25.53 -10.35 -7.31
CA PRO A 84 -24.50 -9.92 -8.25
C PRO A 84 -23.90 -8.57 -7.83
N ALA A 85 -22.69 -8.30 -8.27
CA ALA A 85 -22.06 -6.99 -8.15
C ALA A 85 -22.90 -5.92 -8.89
N GLY A 86 -23.16 -4.79 -8.22
CA GLY A 86 -24.07 -3.75 -8.74
C GLY A 86 -23.39 -2.66 -9.57
N TRP A 87 -22.08 -2.78 -9.85
CA TRP A 87 -21.36 -1.83 -10.69
C TRP A 87 -21.65 -2.09 -12.17
N LYS A 88 -21.46 -1.08 -13.03
CA LYS A 88 -21.71 -1.23 -14.47
C LYS A 88 -20.41 -1.31 -15.27
N ILE A 89 -20.45 -2.05 -16.37
CA ILE A 89 -19.39 -2.06 -17.37
C ILE A 89 -19.69 -0.94 -18.37
N VAL A 90 -18.73 -0.05 -18.56
CA VAL A 90 -18.82 1.06 -19.52
C VAL A 90 -17.94 0.74 -20.72
N ASP A 91 -18.49 0.92 -21.93
CA ASP A 91 -17.82 0.79 -23.23
C ASP A 91 -17.05 -0.53 -23.44
N LYS A 92 -17.36 -1.58 -22.65
CA LYS A 92 -16.63 -2.85 -22.61
C LYS A 92 -15.13 -2.64 -22.27
N ASP A 93 -14.84 -1.69 -21.40
CA ASP A 93 -13.48 -1.31 -21.06
C ASP A 93 -13.25 -1.28 -19.56
N TYR A 94 -14.07 -0.56 -18.78
CA TYR A 94 -13.89 -0.39 -17.34
C TYR A 94 -15.18 -0.57 -16.55
N LEU A 95 -15.03 -0.65 -15.22
CA LEU A 95 -16.14 -0.66 -14.27
C LEU A 95 -16.37 0.74 -13.70
N GLU A 96 -17.62 1.17 -13.70
CA GLU A 96 -18.05 2.40 -13.05
C GLU A 96 -18.93 2.10 -11.85
N VAL A 97 -18.63 2.76 -10.75
CA VAL A 97 -19.44 2.69 -9.53
C VAL A 97 -20.83 3.29 -9.79
N VAL A 98 -21.87 2.52 -9.51
CA VAL A 98 -23.26 3.02 -9.58
C VAL A 98 -23.63 3.57 -8.21
N PRO A 99 -24.04 4.84 -8.08
CA PRO A 99 -24.46 5.41 -6.82
C PRO A 99 -25.54 4.55 -6.14
N GLY A 100 -25.32 4.24 -4.85
CA GLY A 100 -26.24 3.41 -4.07
C GLY A 100 -26.10 1.89 -4.26
N SER A 101 -25.31 1.40 -5.22
CA SER A 101 -25.11 -0.05 -5.42
C SER A 101 -24.26 -0.73 -4.34
N GLY A 102 -23.53 0.06 -3.54
CA GLY A 102 -22.64 -0.44 -2.50
C GLY A 102 -21.31 -0.97 -3.04
N ALA A 103 -20.54 -1.57 -2.14
CA ALA A 103 -19.25 -2.18 -2.46
C ALA A 103 -19.42 -3.55 -3.14
N ILE A 104 -18.41 -3.92 -3.90
CA ILE A 104 -18.30 -5.26 -4.50
C ILE A 104 -17.12 -6.00 -3.88
N GLN A 105 -17.17 -7.33 -3.88
CA GLN A 105 -16.06 -8.17 -3.42
C GLN A 105 -15.82 -9.33 -4.38
N THR A 106 -14.61 -9.85 -4.37
CA THR A 106 -14.27 -11.05 -5.13
C THR A 106 -14.98 -12.29 -4.56
N LYS A 107 -15.43 -13.19 -5.42
CA LYS A 107 -15.96 -14.50 -5.01
C LYS A 107 -14.88 -15.37 -4.39
N MET A 108 -13.68 -15.30 -4.94
CA MET A 108 -12.50 -16.02 -4.43
C MET A 108 -11.89 -15.23 -3.27
N ALA A 109 -11.52 -15.93 -2.20
CA ALA A 109 -10.74 -15.37 -1.11
C ALA A 109 -9.23 -15.48 -1.43
N PHE A 110 -8.49 -14.44 -1.08
CA PHE A 110 -7.04 -14.37 -1.27
C PHE A 110 -6.33 -14.23 0.07
N GLY A 111 -5.21 -14.94 0.20
CA GLY A 111 -4.20 -14.74 1.24
C GLY A 111 -3.13 -13.78 0.74
N ASP A 112 -1.87 -14.26 0.72
CA ASP A 112 -0.77 -13.52 0.08
C ASP A 112 -1.04 -13.36 -1.41
N CYS A 113 -0.84 -12.15 -1.92
CA CYS A 113 -1.08 -11.90 -3.34
C CYS A 113 -0.27 -10.71 -3.84
N GLN A 114 -0.09 -10.65 -5.15
CA GLN A 114 0.23 -9.45 -5.89
C GLN A 114 -1.04 -8.99 -6.60
N LEU A 115 -1.34 -7.71 -6.53
CA LEU A 115 -2.50 -7.11 -7.18
C LEU A 115 -2.05 -5.96 -8.08
N HIS A 116 -2.48 -6.00 -9.33
CA HIS A 116 -2.48 -4.84 -10.22
C HIS A 116 -3.90 -4.34 -10.37
N LEU A 117 -4.13 -3.05 -10.15
CA LEU A 117 -5.44 -2.41 -10.25
C LEU A 117 -5.29 -0.99 -10.80
N GLU A 118 -6.08 -0.68 -11.82
CA GLU A 118 -6.16 0.67 -12.36
C GLU A 118 -7.44 1.36 -11.92
N TRP A 119 -7.36 2.66 -11.68
CA TRP A 119 -8.50 3.48 -11.28
C TRP A 119 -8.39 4.92 -11.79
N SER A 120 -9.53 5.55 -11.99
CA SER A 120 -9.62 6.95 -12.38
C SER A 120 -10.61 7.70 -11.48
N ALA A 121 -10.27 8.91 -11.09
CA ALA A 121 -11.17 9.81 -10.40
C ALA A 121 -12.07 10.57 -11.39
N PRO A 122 -13.34 10.89 -11.03
CA PRO A 122 -14.19 11.71 -11.89
C PRO A 122 -13.67 13.15 -12.02
N ASP A 123 -14.02 13.82 -13.11
CA ASP A 123 -13.68 15.23 -13.35
C ASP A 123 -14.53 16.22 -12.52
N ILE A 124 -15.69 15.75 -12.05
CA ILE A 124 -16.61 16.58 -11.29
C ILE A 124 -16.11 16.72 -9.85
N VAL A 125 -15.60 17.89 -9.52
CA VAL A 125 -15.18 18.26 -8.16
C VAL A 125 -16.33 19.02 -7.50
N LEU A 126 -17.12 18.32 -6.71
CA LEU A 126 -18.25 18.91 -5.97
C LEU A 126 -17.83 19.55 -4.65
N ASP A 127 -16.74 19.05 -4.02
CA ASP A 127 -16.26 19.48 -2.69
C ASP A 127 -14.76 19.21 -2.57
N GLY A 128 -14.19 19.39 -1.37
CA GLY A 128 -12.79 19.14 -1.04
C GLY A 128 -12.58 17.96 -0.09
N GLY A 129 -11.32 17.68 0.22
CA GLY A 129 -10.94 16.66 1.17
C GLY A 129 -11.43 15.25 0.78
N GLN A 130 -12.11 14.58 1.69
CA GLN A 130 -12.59 13.22 1.49
C GLN A 130 -13.85 13.10 0.61
N ALA A 131 -14.43 14.19 0.19
CA ALA A 131 -15.61 14.19 -0.69
C ALA A 131 -15.25 14.11 -2.19
N ARG A 132 -13.98 13.96 -2.55
CA ARG A 132 -13.50 13.94 -3.94
C ARG A 132 -13.12 12.53 -4.38
N GLY A 133 -13.97 11.89 -5.23
CA GLY A 133 -13.63 10.62 -5.87
C GLY A 133 -13.16 9.55 -4.88
N ASN A 134 -13.82 9.46 -3.72
CA ASN A 134 -13.43 8.61 -2.61
C ASN A 134 -13.89 7.16 -2.81
N SER A 135 -12.96 6.23 -2.67
CA SER A 135 -13.17 4.79 -2.69
C SER A 135 -12.04 4.10 -1.93
N GLY A 136 -12.02 2.75 -1.92
CA GLY A 136 -10.95 2.00 -1.27
C GLY A 136 -10.86 0.57 -1.76
N VAL A 137 -9.67 0.00 -1.68
CA VAL A 137 -9.38 -1.41 -1.96
C VAL A 137 -9.11 -2.11 -0.63
N PHE A 138 -9.99 -3.06 -0.27
CA PHE A 138 -9.91 -3.75 1.01
C PHE A 138 -9.21 -5.11 0.88
N PHE A 139 -8.15 -5.31 1.65
CA PHE A 139 -7.51 -6.61 1.81
C PHE A 139 -8.10 -7.31 3.02
N GLN A 140 -8.73 -8.48 2.78
CA GLN A 140 -9.40 -9.32 3.79
C GLN A 140 -10.46 -8.57 4.63
N ASN A 141 -11.15 -7.57 4.04
CA ASN A 141 -12.10 -6.69 4.72
C ASN A 141 -11.54 -5.99 5.98
N ARG A 142 -10.22 -5.83 6.07
CA ARG A 142 -9.54 -5.30 7.25
C ARG A 142 -8.65 -4.10 6.95
N TYR A 143 -7.86 -4.18 5.89
CA TYR A 143 -6.90 -3.14 5.54
C TYR A 143 -7.39 -2.43 4.29
N GLU A 144 -7.64 -1.14 4.39
CA GLU A 144 -8.09 -0.31 3.28
C GLU A 144 -6.92 0.44 2.67
N LEU A 145 -6.62 0.15 1.41
CA LEU A 145 -5.77 1.00 0.57
C LEU A 145 -6.65 2.07 -0.05
N GLN A 146 -6.42 3.33 0.35
CA GLN A 146 -7.25 4.47 -0.03
C GLN A 146 -7.16 4.78 -1.51
N VAL A 147 -8.32 4.96 -2.13
CA VAL A 147 -8.52 5.59 -3.43
C VAL A 147 -9.18 6.94 -3.21
N LEU A 148 -8.55 8.00 -3.69
CA LEU A 148 -9.04 9.37 -3.53
C LEU A 148 -8.54 10.23 -4.69
N ASP A 149 -9.33 11.17 -5.17
CA ASP A 149 -8.78 12.28 -5.93
C ASP A 149 -7.96 13.19 -4.99
N SER A 150 -6.67 12.87 -4.89
CA SER A 150 -5.69 13.61 -4.10
C SER A 150 -4.95 14.69 -4.89
N TYR A 151 -5.32 14.90 -6.17
CA TYR A 151 -4.70 15.92 -7.01
C TYR A 151 -5.11 17.33 -6.54
N ASN A 152 -4.14 18.13 -6.12
CA ASN A 152 -4.38 19.45 -5.54
C ASN A 152 -5.50 19.47 -4.48
N ASN A 153 -5.60 18.41 -3.70
CA ASN A 153 -6.64 18.20 -2.70
C ASN A 153 -6.05 18.04 -1.31
N ARG A 154 -6.28 18.99 -0.43
CA ARG A 154 -5.82 18.93 0.95
C ARG A 154 -6.82 18.18 1.83
N THR A 155 -6.34 17.10 2.47
CA THR A 155 -7.04 16.36 3.52
C THR A 155 -6.04 15.85 4.56
N TYR A 156 -6.49 15.09 5.56
CA TYR A 156 -5.56 14.48 6.52
C TYR A 156 -4.64 13.47 5.81
N SER A 157 -3.37 13.42 6.24
CA SER A 157 -2.30 12.69 5.54
C SER A 157 -2.60 11.21 5.38
N ASN A 158 -3.12 10.56 6.44
CA ASN A 158 -3.48 9.13 6.42
C ASN A 158 -4.86 8.83 5.79
N GLY A 159 -5.40 9.76 5.03
CA GLY A 159 -6.59 9.63 4.18
C GLY A 159 -6.32 10.03 2.73
N GLN A 160 -5.08 10.32 2.35
CA GLN A 160 -4.67 10.55 0.97
C GLN A 160 -4.67 9.23 0.19
N ALA A 161 -4.76 9.29 -1.15
CA ALA A 161 -4.60 8.10 -1.98
C ALA A 161 -3.27 7.40 -1.70
N GLY A 162 -3.30 6.07 -1.61
CA GLY A 162 -2.14 5.26 -1.26
C GLY A 162 -1.88 5.13 0.25
N SER A 163 -2.68 5.75 1.12
CA SER A 163 -2.62 5.48 2.56
C SER A 163 -3.21 4.11 2.91
N ILE A 164 -2.71 3.50 3.98
CA ILE A 164 -3.52 2.54 4.73
C ILE A 164 -4.46 3.38 5.59
N TYR A 165 -5.72 3.43 5.19
CA TYR A 165 -6.67 4.46 5.61
C TYR A 165 -6.76 4.60 7.13
N LYS A 166 -6.55 5.83 7.62
CA LYS A 166 -6.49 6.23 9.03
C LYS A 166 -5.42 5.55 9.88
N ASP A 167 -4.53 4.76 9.25
CA ASP A 167 -3.42 4.10 9.93
C ASP A 167 -2.08 4.72 9.49
N HIS A 168 -1.67 4.51 8.23
CA HIS A 168 -0.40 5.00 7.71
C HIS A 168 -0.59 5.94 6.52
N PRO A 169 -0.02 7.16 6.54
CA PRO A 169 -0.01 8.05 5.38
C PRO A 169 0.85 7.48 4.26
N PRO A 170 0.60 7.84 3.00
CA PRO A 170 1.51 7.51 1.92
C PRO A 170 2.83 8.29 2.08
N LEU A 171 3.93 7.71 1.61
CA LEU A 171 5.25 8.36 1.62
C LEU A 171 5.27 9.65 0.79
N VAL A 172 4.54 9.65 -0.32
CA VAL A 172 4.38 10.79 -1.23
C VAL A 172 3.01 10.73 -1.91
N ASN A 173 2.55 11.86 -2.46
CA ASN A 173 1.38 11.91 -3.32
C ASN A 173 1.81 11.78 -4.80
N ALA A 174 1.50 10.65 -5.43
CA ALA A 174 1.83 10.35 -6.81
C ALA A 174 0.59 10.23 -7.72
N VAL A 175 -0.53 10.83 -7.33
CA VAL A 175 -1.81 10.80 -8.07
C VAL A 175 -1.75 11.71 -9.29
N LYS A 176 -2.29 11.23 -10.41
CA LYS A 176 -2.48 12.00 -11.63
C LYS A 176 -3.73 12.90 -11.53
N THR A 177 -3.91 13.75 -12.52
CA THR A 177 -5.11 14.62 -12.61
C THR A 177 -6.38 13.79 -12.75
N PRO A 178 -7.56 14.32 -12.34
CA PRO A 178 -8.84 13.66 -12.60
C PRO A 178 -8.98 13.24 -14.07
N LEU A 179 -9.69 12.13 -14.31
CA LEU A 179 -9.86 11.43 -15.59
C LEU A 179 -8.62 10.68 -16.10
N GLU A 180 -7.43 10.95 -15.60
CA GLU A 180 -6.27 10.11 -15.91
C GLU A 180 -6.30 8.81 -15.10
N TRP A 181 -5.90 7.70 -15.74
CA TRP A 181 -5.82 6.41 -15.08
C TRP A 181 -4.58 6.34 -14.20
N ASN A 182 -4.81 6.02 -12.94
CA ASN A 182 -3.79 5.68 -11.94
C ASN A 182 -3.68 4.17 -11.84
N ALA A 183 -2.47 3.67 -11.55
CA ALA A 183 -2.23 2.25 -11.31
C ALA A 183 -1.71 2.02 -9.90
N TYR A 184 -2.27 1.04 -9.21
CA TYR A 184 -1.71 0.43 -8.02
C TYR A 184 -1.07 -0.91 -8.37
N ASP A 185 0.20 -1.08 -7.99
CA ASP A 185 0.88 -2.36 -7.91
C ASP A 185 1.14 -2.67 -6.44
N VAL A 186 0.53 -3.73 -5.94
CA VAL A 186 0.52 -4.07 -4.51
C VAL A 186 1.10 -5.45 -4.29
N VAL A 187 2.01 -5.57 -3.30
CA VAL A 187 2.41 -6.84 -2.72
C VAL A 187 1.83 -6.93 -1.32
N TYR A 188 0.92 -7.87 -1.12
CA TYR A 188 0.25 -8.10 0.16
C TYR A 188 0.64 -9.44 0.75
N THR A 189 1.10 -9.43 1.99
CA THR A 189 1.31 -10.64 2.81
C THR A 189 0.30 -10.63 3.94
N ALA A 190 -0.55 -11.64 3.97
CA ALA A 190 -1.58 -11.76 5.01
C ALA A 190 -0.98 -12.04 6.39
N PRO A 191 -1.63 -11.63 7.48
CA PRO A 191 -1.16 -11.91 8.82
C PRO A 191 -1.19 -13.41 9.10
N ARG A 192 -0.29 -13.86 9.96
CA ARG A 192 -0.25 -15.24 10.46
C ARG A 192 -0.67 -15.25 11.92
N PHE A 193 -1.39 -16.29 12.32
CA PHE A 193 -1.90 -16.46 13.68
C PHE A 193 -1.45 -17.79 14.25
N LYS A 194 -1.15 -17.79 15.54
CA LYS A 194 -0.91 -19.00 16.34
C LYS A 194 -2.23 -19.74 16.58
N ALA A 195 -2.14 -20.98 17.03
CA ALA A 195 -3.32 -21.80 17.35
C ALA A 195 -4.22 -21.18 18.43
N ASP A 196 -3.67 -20.33 19.29
CA ASP A 196 -4.40 -19.58 20.33
C ASP A 196 -5.01 -18.26 19.85
N GLY A 197 -4.91 -17.94 18.54
CA GLY A 197 -5.44 -16.74 17.91
C GLY A 197 -4.55 -15.49 18.04
N ARG A 198 -3.43 -15.55 18.73
CA ARG A 198 -2.48 -14.43 18.78
C ARG A 198 -1.76 -14.27 17.43
N ILE A 199 -1.41 -13.03 17.11
CA ILE A 199 -0.61 -12.73 15.91
C ILE A 199 0.76 -13.40 16.06
N ASP A 200 1.14 -14.17 15.04
CA ASP A 200 2.48 -14.74 14.86
C ASP A 200 3.34 -13.85 13.97
N ALA A 201 2.78 -13.42 12.84
CA ALA A 201 3.37 -12.40 11.97
C ALA A 201 2.30 -11.38 11.54
N PRO A 202 2.57 -10.07 11.61
CA PRO A 202 1.65 -9.06 11.14
C PRO A 202 1.52 -9.11 9.61
N ALA A 203 0.42 -8.55 9.09
CA ALA A 203 0.30 -8.29 7.66
C ALA A 203 1.39 -7.31 7.19
N ARG A 204 1.77 -7.45 5.93
CA ARG A 204 2.65 -6.48 5.25
C ARG A 204 2.03 -6.06 3.95
N ILE A 205 2.19 -4.79 3.61
CA ILE A 205 1.70 -4.25 2.36
C ILE A 205 2.74 -3.30 1.79
N THR A 206 3.15 -3.59 0.56
CA THR A 206 4.01 -2.69 -0.22
C THR A 206 3.19 -2.20 -1.41
N VAL A 207 3.15 -0.90 -1.64
CA VAL A 207 2.31 -0.30 -2.69
C VAL A 207 3.14 0.65 -3.53
N PHE A 208 3.04 0.46 -4.84
CA PHE A 208 3.45 1.47 -5.82
C PHE A 208 2.21 2.11 -6.43
N LEU A 209 2.18 3.44 -6.46
CA LEU A 209 1.19 4.23 -7.18
C LEU A 209 1.87 4.89 -8.38
N ASN A 210 1.43 4.55 -9.58
CA ASN A 210 2.03 5.04 -10.82
C ASN A 210 3.56 4.77 -10.90
N GLY A 211 4.01 3.63 -10.38
CA GLY A 211 5.42 3.24 -10.31
C GLY A 211 6.22 3.91 -9.18
N VAL A 212 5.60 4.74 -8.35
CA VAL A 212 6.23 5.40 -7.21
C VAL A 212 5.88 4.67 -5.92
N LEU A 213 6.88 4.32 -5.11
CA LEU A 213 6.67 3.65 -3.81
C LEU A 213 5.91 4.60 -2.86
N VAL A 214 4.74 4.18 -2.39
CA VAL A 214 3.90 4.95 -1.46
C VAL A 214 3.69 4.26 -0.11
N GLN A 215 3.83 2.94 -0.04
CA GLN A 215 3.80 2.15 1.22
C GLN A 215 4.84 1.03 1.20
N ASN A 216 5.48 0.81 2.37
CA ASN A 216 6.41 -0.32 2.58
C ASN A 216 6.52 -0.69 4.06
#